data_c71b1b156fe26ecfdb0127063582c0bd
#
_entry.id   c71b1b156fe26ecfdb0127063582c0bd
#
_cell.length_a   1.000
_cell.length_b   1.000
_cell.length_c   1.000
_cell.angle_alpha   90.00
_cell.angle_beta   90.00
_cell.angle_gamma   90.00
#
_symmetry.space_group_name_H-M   'P 1'
#
loop_
_entity.id
_entity.type
_entity.pdbx_description
1 polymer ?
#
loop_
_entity_poly.entity_id
_entity_poly.type
_entity_poly.pdbx_seq_one_letter_code
_entity_poly.pdbx_strand_id
1 'polypeptide(L)'
;MAQFTLAVLNPGHFHAALSLRDPHPSLADDVYVYAPEGEELEAFCNYIRDFNARKDNPTRWNLHVYKGEDSVDALLRDKKADIAILAGRNDTKIRNIERVNRAGIRIFADKPWATDEKSLGFLKDAMRPERPLTADIMTERFEITTVLQKIFLAEPKIFGNPFVDPKGGPAVYKESVHHLLKTVNGKPLRRPPWYFDVNVQGEGIVDVTTHLVDMTHWMLFPGQKVDFDQDIRLMAARRWATLIPQAKFSNITRHPDFPESVRSQVRN
;
A
#
# COMPACT_ATOMS: atom_id res chain seq x y z
N MET A 1 -20.04 -11.64 18.95
CA MET A 1 -18.60 -11.26 19.13
C MET A 1 -18.53 -9.76 18.98
N ALA A 2 -17.64 -9.07 19.70
CA ALA A 2 -17.42 -7.63 19.48
C ALA A 2 -16.86 -7.44 18.07
N GLN A 3 -17.42 -6.49 17.32
CA GLN A 3 -16.93 -6.13 15.98
C GLN A 3 -15.93 -4.98 16.11
N PHE A 4 -14.90 -4.99 15.25
CA PHE A 4 -13.96 -3.90 15.15
C PHE A 4 -14.51 -2.79 14.26
N THR A 5 -14.37 -1.57 14.71
CA THR A 5 -14.72 -0.37 13.97
C THR A 5 -13.54 0.13 13.16
N LEU A 6 -13.76 0.43 11.89
CA LEU A 6 -12.73 0.89 10.96
C LEU A 6 -12.75 2.41 10.81
N ALA A 7 -11.55 2.99 10.72
CA ALA A 7 -11.36 4.30 10.12
C ALA A 7 -10.54 4.18 8.84
N VAL A 8 -10.78 5.09 7.88
CA VAL A 8 -9.97 5.26 6.67
C VAL A 8 -9.42 6.68 6.69
N LEU A 9 -8.10 6.79 6.66
CA LEU A 9 -7.40 8.06 6.74
C LEU A 9 -6.76 8.41 5.39
N ASN A 10 -7.14 9.56 4.83
CA ASN A 10 -6.60 10.12 3.58
C ASN A 10 -6.50 9.09 2.44
N PRO A 11 -7.61 8.53 1.94
CA PRO A 11 -7.63 7.46 0.95
C PRO A 11 -7.25 7.96 -0.45
N GLY A 12 -5.96 8.12 -0.71
CA GLY A 12 -5.42 8.57 -2.02
C GLY A 12 -5.00 7.42 -2.95
N HIS A 13 -4.99 6.18 -2.45
CA HIS A 13 -4.68 5.00 -3.24
C HIS A 13 -5.83 3.99 -3.20
N PHE A 14 -6.10 3.33 -4.32
CA PHE A 14 -7.23 2.41 -4.47
C PHE A 14 -7.19 1.21 -3.49
N HIS A 15 -6.04 0.88 -2.91
CA HIS A 15 -5.93 -0.15 -1.87
C HIS A 15 -6.77 0.17 -0.63
N ALA A 16 -7.02 1.45 -0.31
CA ALA A 16 -7.96 1.82 0.74
C ALA A 16 -9.35 1.21 0.49
N ALA A 17 -9.86 1.36 -0.73
CA ALA A 17 -11.14 0.79 -1.10
C ALA A 17 -11.09 -0.75 -1.21
N LEU A 18 -10.02 -1.32 -1.78
CA LEU A 18 -9.89 -2.77 -1.89
C LEU A 18 -9.85 -3.49 -0.55
N SER A 19 -9.36 -2.84 0.51
CA SER A 19 -9.41 -3.37 1.87
C SER A 19 -10.86 -3.55 2.40
N LEU A 20 -11.83 -2.89 1.75
CA LEU A 20 -13.25 -2.95 2.05
C LEU A 20 -14.06 -3.66 0.95
N ARG A 21 -13.38 -4.34 0.02
CA ARG A 21 -14.05 -4.99 -1.11
C ARG A 21 -15.04 -6.07 -0.69
N ASP A 22 -14.70 -6.81 0.34
CA ASP A 22 -15.52 -7.91 0.81
C ASP A 22 -15.88 -7.72 2.29
N PRO A 23 -17.09 -8.10 2.73
CA PRO A 23 -17.49 -7.98 4.12
C PRO A 23 -16.72 -8.99 4.99
N HIS A 24 -16.50 -8.67 6.25
CA HIS A 24 -15.89 -9.57 7.21
C HIS A 24 -16.71 -9.59 8.51
N PRO A 25 -17.04 -10.75 9.08
CA PRO A 25 -17.96 -10.86 10.22
C PRO A 25 -17.45 -10.20 11.51
N SER A 26 -16.14 -9.96 11.61
CA SER A 26 -15.54 -9.27 12.76
C SER A 26 -15.48 -7.75 12.59
N LEU A 27 -15.95 -7.20 11.48
CA LEU A 27 -15.97 -5.75 11.22
C LEU A 27 -17.38 -5.21 11.33
N ALA A 28 -17.52 -4.04 11.94
CA ALA A 28 -18.77 -3.29 11.92
C ALA A 28 -19.02 -2.71 10.54
N ASP A 29 -20.28 -2.55 10.16
CA ASP A 29 -20.66 -1.96 8.87
C ASP A 29 -20.38 -0.44 8.83
N ASP A 30 -20.28 0.22 9.99
CA ASP A 30 -19.92 1.63 10.10
C ASP A 30 -18.42 1.85 9.91
N VAL A 31 -18.08 2.70 8.93
CA VAL A 31 -16.70 3.07 8.58
C VAL A 31 -16.53 4.58 8.66
N TYR A 32 -15.60 5.06 9.47
CA TYR A 32 -15.30 6.47 9.64
C TYR A 32 -14.19 6.91 8.69
N VAL A 33 -14.47 7.89 7.83
CA VAL A 33 -13.52 8.37 6.83
C VAL A 33 -13.08 9.78 7.19
N TYR A 34 -11.77 10.00 7.28
CA TYR A 34 -11.19 11.29 7.61
C TYR A 34 -10.25 11.71 6.47
N ALA A 35 -10.60 12.75 5.75
CA ALA A 35 -9.81 13.22 4.61
C ALA A 35 -10.13 14.68 4.25
N PRO A 36 -9.22 15.38 3.57
CA PRO A 36 -9.56 16.61 2.85
C PRO A 36 -10.63 16.34 1.80
N GLU A 37 -11.40 17.38 1.46
CA GLU A 37 -12.31 17.32 0.33
C GLU A 37 -11.53 17.28 -0.99
N GLY A 38 -11.95 16.44 -1.93
CA GLY A 38 -11.30 16.35 -3.23
C GLY A 38 -11.52 15.03 -3.95
N GLU A 39 -10.92 14.94 -5.13
CA GLU A 39 -11.10 13.82 -6.07
C GLU A 39 -10.71 12.45 -5.49
N GLU A 40 -9.73 12.41 -4.60
CA GLU A 40 -9.27 11.15 -3.97
C GLU A 40 -10.34 10.60 -3.03
N LEU A 41 -10.92 11.45 -2.19
CA LEU A 41 -12.02 11.09 -1.30
C LEU A 41 -13.26 10.68 -2.10
N GLU A 42 -13.59 11.41 -3.15
CA GLU A 42 -14.72 11.08 -4.03
C GLU A 42 -14.52 9.73 -4.73
N ALA A 43 -13.33 9.46 -5.25
CA ALA A 43 -12.99 8.19 -5.87
C ALA A 43 -13.13 7.03 -4.89
N PHE A 44 -12.65 7.18 -3.65
CA PHE A 44 -12.82 6.20 -2.59
C PHE A 44 -14.31 5.94 -2.31
N CYS A 45 -15.09 6.98 -2.07
CA CYS A 45 -16.53 6.85 -1.80
C CYS A 45 -17.28 6.18 -2.96
N ASN A 46 -16.87 6.44 -4.20
CA ASN A 46 -17.44 5.81 -5.38
C ASN A 46 -17.15 4.31 -5.42
N TYR A 47 -15.93 3.87 -5.09
CA TYR A 47 -15.61 2.44 -4.98
C TYR A 47 -16.48 1.75 -3.92
N ILE A 48 -16.64 2.35 -2.75
CA ILE A 48 -17.47 1.75 -1.69
C ILE A 48 -18.94 1.66 -2.12
N ARG A 49 -19.46 2.69 -2.79
CA ARG A 49 -20.81 2.66 -3.35
C ARG A 49 -20.97 1.55 -4.38
N ASP A 50 -19.98 1.36 -5.27
CA ASP A 50 -19.98 0.26 -6.24
C ASP A 50 -19.98 -1.11 -5.54
N PHE A 51 -19.17 -1.27 -4.46
CA PHE A 51 -19.14 -2.53 -3.69
C PHE A 51 -20.46 -2.82 -2.99
N ASN A 52 -21.11 -1.81 -2.43
CA ASN A 52 -22.44 -1.96 -1.83
C ASN A 52 -23.51 -2.31 -2.86
N ALA A 53 -23.37 -1.85 -4.11
CA ALA A 53 -24.35 -2.05 -5.18
C ALA A 53 -24.12 -3.33 -6.03
N ARG A 54 -23.08 -4.12 -5.75
CA ARG A 54 -22.79 -5.35 -6.51
C ARG A 54 -23.94 -6.34 -6.42
N LYS A 55 -24.17 -7.09 -7.50
CA LYS A 55 -25.13 -8.20 -7.50
C LYS A 55 -24.61 -9.39 -6.70
N ASP A 56 -23.31 -9.69 -6.86
CA ASP A 56 -22.64 -10.79 -6.19
C ASP A 56 -21.82 -10.27 -5.03
N ASN A 57 -22.02 -10.83 -3.85
CA ASN A 57 -21.33 -10.48 -2.61
C ASN A 57 -21.34 -8.98 -2.29
N PRO A 58 -22.53 -8.32 -2.22
CA PRO A 58 -22.61 -6.89 -1.88
C PRO A 58 -22.10 -6.63 -0.47
N THR A 59 -21.44 -5.51 -0.28
CA THR A 59 -21.11 -5.00 1.04
C THR A 59 -22.23 -4.13 1.61
N ARG A 60 -22.12 -3.73 2.87
CA ARG A 60 -23.12 -2.88 3.55
C ARG A 60 -22.46 -1.72 4.30
N TRP A 61 -21.29 -1.26 3.79
CA TRP A 61 -20.54 -0.21 4.44
C TRP A 61 -21.34 1.07 4.54
N ASN A 62 -21.46 1.59 5.75
CA ASN A 62 -22.07 2.88 6.05
C ASN A 62 -20.93 3.88 6.34
N LEU A 63 -20.69 4.81 5.41
CA LEU A 63 -19.59 5.76 5.51
C LEU A 63 -19.99 7.00 6.32
N HIS A 64 -19.25 7.29 7.38
CA HIS A 64 -19.29 8.54 8.14
C HIS A 64 -18.10 9.40 7.74
N VAL A 65 -18.32 10.38 6.86
CA VAL A 65 -17.24 11.13 6.23
C VAL A 65 -17.02 12.46 6.95
N TYR A 66 -15.82 12.64 7.50
CA TYR A 66 -15.29 13.91 7.94
C TYR A 66 -14.43 14.52 6.83
N LYS A 67 -14.73 15.77 6.43
CA LYS A 67 -14.03 16.50 5.39
C LYS A 67 -13.24 17.65 6.03
N GLY A 68 -11.91 17.53 6.11
CA GLY A 68 -11.06 18.54 6.69
C GLY A 68 -9.58 18.25 6.52
N GLU A 69 -8.78 19.32 6.43
CA GLU A 69 -7.32 19.25 6.36
C GLU A 69 -6.69 18.68 7.64
N ASP A 70 -7.38 18.80 8.77
CA ASP A 70 -6.98 18.27 10.07
C ASP A 70 -7.43 16.81 10.28
N SER A 71 -7.51 16.02 9.22
CA SER A 71 -8.04 14.65 9.20
C SER A 71 -7.47 13.74 10.27
N VAL A 72 -6.16 13.79 10.51
CA VAL A 72 -5.49 12.99 11.57
C VAL A 72 -5.95 13.45 12.96
N ASP A 73 -6.00 14.75 13.19
CA ASP A 73 -6.40 15.29 14.50
C ASP A 73 -7.88 15.02 14.77
N ALA A 74 -8.73 15.06 13.75
CA ALA A 74 -10.13 14.68 13.84
C ALA A 74 -10.30 13.21 14.23
N LEU A 75 -9.59 12.29 13.57
CA LEU A 75 -9.58 10.87 13.92
C LEU A 75 -9.18 10.68 15.40
N LEU A 76 -8.13 11.37 15.85
CA LEU A 76 -7.61 11.23 17.21
C LEU A 76 -8.54 11.84 18.27
N ARG A 77 -9.27 12.89 17.93
CA ARG A 77 -10.32 13.48 18.80
C ARG A 77 -11.52 12.55 18.95
N ASP A 78 -11.97 11.99 17.82
CA ASP A 78 -13.23 11.21 17.79
C ASP A 78 -13.11 9.86 18.47
N LYS A 79 -11.95 9.23 18.44
CA LYS A 79 -11.64 7.93 19.11
C LYS A 79 -12.67 6.83 18.81
N LYS A 80 -13.19 6.80 17.57
CA LYS A 80 -14.25 5.87 17.16
C LYS A 80 -13.73 4.59 16.51
N ALA A 81 -12.43 4.51 16.22
CA ALA A 81 -11.88 3.41 15.46
C ALA A 81 -10.96 2.51 16.28
N ASP A 82 -11.09 1.21 16.08
CA ASP A 82 -10.16 0.19 16.58
C ASP A 82 -8.99 -0.04 15.64
N ILE A 83 -9.23 0.14 14.32
CA ILE A 83 -8.26 -0.08 13.25
C ILE A 83 -8.34 1.09 12.28
N ALA A 84 -7.20 1.68 11.93
CA ALA A 84 -7.09 2.71 10.91
C ALA A 84 -6.43 2.15 9.63
N ILE A 85 -7.09 2.35 8.50
CA ILE A 85 -6.57 2.03 7.16
C ILE A 85 -5.88 3.28 6.60
N LEU A 86 -4.60 3.16 6.24
CA LEU A 86 -3.81 4.24 5.65
C LEU A 86 -3.30 3.81 4.27
N ALA A 87 -3.94 4.28 3.20
CA ALA A 87 -3.54 4.02 1.83
C ALA A 87 -3.67 5.30 0.98
N GLY A 88 -2.69 6.16 1.11
CA GLY A 88 -2.62 7.45 0.43
C GLY A 88 -1.17 7.85 0.19
N ARG A 89 -0.91 9.15 0.21
CA ARG A 89 0.42 9.73 0.00
C ARG A 89 1.46 9.13 0.94
N ASN A 90 2.66 8.87 0.41
CA ASN A 90 3.72 8.20 1.16
C ASN A 90 4.61 9.15 1.96
N ASP A 91 4.70 10.43 1.55
CA ASP A 91 5.54 11.45 2.20
C ASP A 91 5.16 11.72 3.67
N THR A 92 3.89 11.57 4.01
CA THR A 92 3.37 11.78 5.37
C THR A 92 2.96 10.49 6.07
N LYS A 93 2.86 9.39 5.34
CA LYS A 93 2.27 8.13 5.81
C LYS A 93 2.88 7.60 7.10
N ILE A 94 4.22 7.51 7.17
CA ILE A 94 4.87 6.92 8.35
C ILE A 94 4.66 7.75 9.61
N ARG A 95 4.60 9.08 9.49
CA ARG A 95 4.30 9.96 10.63
C ARG A 95 2.86 9.80 11.09
N ASN A 96 1.94 9.62 10.15
CA ASN A 96 0.54 9.36 10.47
C ASN A 96 0.37 7.98 11.12
N ILE A 97 1.08 6.96 10.62
CA ILE A 97 1.12 5.62 11.25
C ILE A 97 1.58 5.76 12.70
N GLU A 98 2.70 6.43 12.95
CA GLU A 98 3.24 6.61 14.29
C GLU A 98 2.24 7.35 15.22
N ARG A 99 1.69 8.48 14.78
CA ARG A 99 0.73 9.28 15.55
C ARG A 99 -0.51 8.49 15.94
N VAL A 100 -1.12 7.81 14.97
CA VAL A 100 -2.35 7.04 15.16
C VAL A 100 -2.09 5.79 16.01
N ASN A 101 -0.97 5.12 15.78
CA ASN A 101 -0.56 3.96 16.56
C ASN A 101 -0.27 4.32 18.04
N ARG A 102 0.40 5.46 18.30
CA ARG A 102 0.62 5.97 19.65
C ARG A 102 -0.68 6.28 20.40
N ALA A 103 -1.73 6.61 19.68
CA ALA A 103 -3.06 6.84 20.28
C ALA A 103 -3.81 5.55 20.63
N GLY A 104 -3.20 4.37 20.43
CA GLY A 104 -3.78 3.09 20.79
C GLY A 104 -4.57 2.40 19.65
N ILE A 105 -4.55 2.95 18.43
CA ILE A 105 -5.29 2.43 17.29
C ILE A 105 -4.38 1.49 16.47
N ARG A 106 -4.88 0.32 16.11
CA ARG A 106 -4.20 -0.62 15.21
C ARG A 106 -4.13 -0.04 13.81
N ILE A 107 -3.07 -0.40 13.09
CA ILE A 107 -2.81 0.13 11.75
C ILE A 107 -2.89 -0.98 10.71
N PHE A 108 -3.55 -0.68 9.60
CA PHE A 108 -3.49 -1.45 8.37
C PHE A 108 -3.11 -0.50 7.23
N ALA A 109 -1.84 -0.48 6.85
CA ALA A 109 -1.29 0.54 5.96
C ALA A 109 -0.71 -0.03 4.67
N ASP A 110 -0.95 0.68 3.58
CA ASP A 110 -0.39 0.35 2.27
C ASP A 110 1.12 0.64 2.21
N LYS A 111 1.83 -0.18 1.48
CA LYS A 111 3.27 0.00 1.21
C LYS A 111 3.50 1.20 0.24
N PRO A 112 4.68 1.82 0.23
CA PRO A 112 5.73 1.78 1.23
C PRO A 112 5.35 2.61 2.46
N TRP A 113 5.90 2.25 3.62
CA TRP A 113 5.69 3.05 4.83
C TRP A 113 6.77 4.12 5.00
N ALA A 114 7.99 3.81 4.58
CA ALA A 114 9.13 4.70 4.60
C ALA A 114 9.67 4.90 3.19
N THR A 115 9.96 6.13 2.81
CA THR A 115 10.51 6.52 1.50
C THR A 115 11.92 7.04 1.58
N ASP A 116 12.42 7.30 2.79
CA ASP A 116 13.75 7.82 3.06
C ASP A 116 14.32 7.29 4.39
N GLU A 117 15.62 7.50 4.60
CA GLU A 117 16.33 7.07 5.82
C GLU A 117 15.77 7.74 7.09
N LYS A 118 15.33 9.00 7.01
CA LYS A 118 14.79 9.73 8.17
C LYS A 118 13.51 9.09 8.70
N SER A 119 12.79 8.41 7.83
CA SER A 119 11.54 7.70 8.17
C SER A 119 11.78 6.43 8.98
N LEU A 120 12.99 5.87 8.99
CA LEU A 120 13.29 4.60 9.69
C LEU A 120 13.11 4.69 11.21
N GLY A 121 13.35 5.87 11.79
CA GLY A 121 13.11 6.11 13.22
C GLY A 121 11.64 5.93 13.61
N PHE A 122 10.73 6.49 12.82
CA PHE A 122 9.29 6.35 13.01
C PHE A 122 8.82 4.91 12.79
N LEU A 123 9.36 4.24 11.77
CA LEU A 123 9.07 2.84 11.49
C LEU A 123 9.44 1.94 12.67
N LYS A 124 10.66 2.09 13.21
CA LYS A 124 11.13 1.34 14.37
C LYS A 124 10.24 1.59 15.61
N ASP A 125 9.78 2.82 15.83
CA ASP A 125 8.87 3.12 16.94
C ASP A 125 7.50 2.46 16.75
N ALA A 126 6.90 2.54 15.57
CA ALA A 126 5.59 1.94 15.28
C ALA A 126 5.60 0.40 15.36
N MET A 127 6.76 -0.24 15.19
CA MET A 127 6.92 -1.70 15.23
C MET A 127 7.34 -2.25 16.59
N ARG A 128 7.40 -1.42 17.63
CA ARG A 128 7.73 -1.89 18.99
C ARG A 128 6.67 -2.85 19.53
N PRO A 129 7.06 -3.91 20.26
CA PRO A 129 6.13 -4.91 20.77
C PRO A 129 5.02 -4.37 21.68
N GLU A 130 5.27 -3.28 22.40
CA GLU A 130 4.31 -2.62 23.28
C GLU A 130 3.28 -1.74 22.55
N ARG A 131 3.48 -1.52 21.25
CA ARG A 131 2.56 -0.76 20.40
C ARG A 131 1.39 -1.62 19.91
N PRO A 132 0.24 -1.02 19.60
CA PRO A 132 -0.81 -1.70 18.87
C PRO A 132 -0.30 -2.29 17.56
N LEU A 133 -0.90 -3.42 17.15
CA LEU A 133 -0.53 -4.10 15.91
C LEU A 133 -0.54 -3.13 14.72
N THR A 134 0.55 -3.15 13.98
CA THR A 134 0.70 -2.47 12.70
C THR A 134 0.97 -3.52 11.63
N ALA A 135 0.12 -3.58 10.61
CA ALA A 135 0.20 -4.56 9.52
C ALA A 135 0.18 -3.87 8.16
N ASP A 136 0.85 -4.48 7.19
CA ASP A 136 0.89 -3.99 5.82
C ASP A 136 -0.30 -4.48 4.97
N ILE A 137 -0.69 -3.66 3.99
CA ILE A 137 -1.60 -4.05 2.91
C ILE A 137 -0.75 -4.60 1.76
N MET A 138 -0.29 -5.82 1.90
CA MET A 138 0.52 -6.50 0.88
C MET A 138 -0.37 -7.41 0.04
N THR A 139 -1.13 -6.82 -0.88
CA THR A 139 -2.18 -7.50 -1.65
C THR A 139 -1.68 -8.67 -2.48
N GLU A 140 -0.46 -8.60 -3.00
CA GLU A 140 0.10 -9.61 -3.89
C GLU A 140 0.38 -10.95 -3.23
N ARG A 141 0.53 -11.01 -1.90
CA ARG A 141 0.62 -12.27 -1.16
C ARG A 141 -0.62 -13.15 -1.31
N PHE A 142 -1.78 -12.52 -1.53
CA PHE A 142 -3.10 -13.18 -1.55
C PHE A 142 -3.63 -13.38 -2.97
N GLU A 143 -2.85 -13.02 -3.97
CA GLU A 143 -3.14 -13.31 -5.35
C GLU A 143 -2.95 -14.82 -5.59
N ILE A 144 -3.91 -15.46 -6.30
CA ILE A 144 -3.98 -16.94 -6.38
C ILE A 144 -2.70 -17.55 -6.97
N THR A 145 -2.10 -16.94 -7.98
CA THR A 145 -0.87 -17.46 -8.59
C THR A 145 0.32 -17.36 -7.63
N THR A 146 0.37 -16.32 -6.80
CA THR A 146 1.39 -16.13 -5.77
C THR A 146 1.23 -17.17 -4.65
N VAL A 147 -0.01 -17.45 -4.24
CA VAL A 147 -0.32 -18.49 -3.26
C VAL A 147 0.10 -19.87 -3.78
N LEU A 148 -0.21 -20.17 -5.06
CA LEU A 148 0.19 -21.43 -5.70
C LEU A 148 1.71 -21.58 -5.78
N GLN A 149 2.44 -20.53 -6.16
CA GLN A 149 3.90 -20.54 -6.17
C GLN A 149 4.48 -20.89 -4.79
N LYS A 150 3.94 -20.31 -3.72
CA LYS A 150 4.36 -20.61 -2.36
C LYS A 150 4.10 -22.09 -1.99
N ILE A 151 2.93 -22.61 -2.36
CA ILE A 151 2.58 -24.02 -2.13
C ILE A 151 3.56 -24.93 -2.87
N PHE A 152 3.87 -24.65 -4.13
CA PHE A 152 4.80 -25.45 -4.91
C PHE A 152 6.22 -25.43 -4.33
N LEU A 153 6.69 -24.29 -3.87
CA LEU A 153 7.99 -24.15 -3.21
C LEU A 153 8.06 -24.92 -1.88
N ALA A 154 6.92 -25.15 -1.23
CA ALA A 154 6.83 -25.92 0.00
C ALA A 154 6.84 -27.45 -0.22
N GLU A 155 6.84 -27.91 -1.49
CA GLU A 155 6.83 -29.34 -1.86
C GLU A 155 8.12 -29.76 -2.59
N PRO A 156 9.28 -29.78 -1.92
CA PRO A 156 10.58 -30.02 -2.56
C PRO A 156 10.71 -31.43 -3.15
N LYS A 157 9.92 -32.40 -2.69
CA LYS A 157 9.90 -33.75 -3.27
C LYS A 157 9.33 -33.77 -4.70
N ILE A 158 8.51 -32.80 -5.06
CA ILE A 158 7.86 -32.73 -6.38
C ILE A 158 8.57 -31.68 -7.24
N PHE A 159 8.83 -30.49 -6.72
CA PHE A 159 9.33 -29.34 -7.47
C PHE A 159 10.82 -29.06 -7.24
N GLY A 160 11.49 -29.79 -6.34
CA GLY A 160 12.88 -29.56 -5.96
C GLY A 160 13.04 -28.38 -4.99
N ASN A 161 14.28 -28.12 -4.62
CA ASN A 161 14.65 -26.93 -3.84
C ASN A 161 15.13 -25.80 -4.76
N PRO A 162 15.08 -24.55 -4.33
CA PRO A 162 15.73 -23.46 -5.05
C PRO A 162 17.19 -23.82 -5.34
N PHE A 163 17.57 -23.77 -6.62
CA PHE A 163 18.92 -24.08 -7.03
C PHE A 163 19.87 -22.94 -6.68
N VAL A 164 20.89 -23.25 -5.88
CA VAL A 164 21.97 -22.32 -5.59
C VAL A 164 23.12 -22.63 -6.54
N ASP A 165 23.37 -21.73 -7.51
CA ASP A 165 24.44 -21.89 -8.48
C ASP A 165 25.81 -21.81 -7.80
N PRO A 166 26.65 -22.85 -7.88
CA PRO A 166 28.01 -22.79 -7.32
C PRO A 166 28.89 -21.70 -7.93
N LYS A 167 28.54 -21.19 -9.10
CA LYS A 167 29.22 -20.07 -9.78
C LYS A 167 28.71 -18.71 -9.33
N GLY A 168 27.80 -18.64 -8.34
CA GLY A 168 27.29 -17.40 -7.77
C GLY A 168 26.12 -16.75 -8.53
N GLY A 169 25.44 -17.51 -9.41
CA GLY A 169 24.19 -17.06 -10.02
C GLY A 169 23.04 -16.96 -9.00
N PRO A 170 22.02 -16.11 -9.25
CA PRO A 170 20.90 -15.96 -8.33
C PRO A 170 20.02 -17.21 -8.31
N ALA A 171 19.67 -17.67 -7.10
CA ALA A 171 18.70 -18.75 -6.92
C ALA A 171 17.26 -18.32 -7.24
N VAL A 172 16.99 -17.03 -7.18
CA VAL A 172 15.69 -16.43 -7.46
C VAL A 172 15.88 -15.21 -8.36
N TYR A 173 15.13 -15.18 -9.44
CA TYR A 173 15.00 -14.01 -10.30
C TYR A 173 13.55 -13.53 -10.27
N LYS A 174 13.35 -12.25 -9.99
CA LYS A 174 12.02 -11.63 -10.03
C LYS A 174 12.08 -10.33 -10.82
N GLU A 175 11.09 -10.17 -11.65
CA GLU A 175 10.89 -8.97 -12.46
C GLU A 175 9.46 -8.49 -12.32
N SER A 176 9.26 -7.18 -12.30
CA SER A 176 7.95 -6.57 -12.31
C SER A 176 7.92 -5.41 -13.27
N VAL A 177 6.88 -5.37 -14.08
CA VAL A 177 6.56 -4.21 -14.93
C VAL A 177 5.42 -3.45 -14.26
N HIS A 178 5.69 -2.23 -13.81
CA HIS A 178 4.66 -1.39 -13.23
C HIS A 178 3.81 -0.74 -14.31
N HIS A 179 2.62 -1.27 -14.51
CA HIS A 179 1.66 -0.72 -15.45
C HIS A 179 1.04 0.57 -14.92
N LEU A 180 1.30 1.69 -15.58
CA LEU A 180 0.72 2.99 -15.24
C LEU A 180 -0.79 3.04 -15.54
N LEU A 181 -1.20 2.37 -16.62
CA LEU A 181 -2.60 2.19 -17.00
C LEU A 181 -3.04 0.78 -16.64
N LYS A 182 -4.05 0.66 -15.83
CA LYS A 182 -4.69 -0.61 -15.47
C LYS A 182 -6.15 -0.41 -15.11
N THR A 183 -6.89 -1.50 -15.02
CA THR A 183 -8.30 -1.51 -14.63
C THR A 183 -8.42 -1.99 -13.19
N VAL A 184 -9.20 -1.29 -12.40
CA VAL A 184 -9.57 -1.68 -11.03
C VAL A 184 -11.09 -1.71 -10.93
N ASN A 185 -11.65 -2.81 -10.47
CA ASN A 185 -13.10 -3.03 -10.40
C ASN A 185 -13.82 -2.72 -11.73
N GLY A 186 -13.24 -3.19 -12.85
CA GLY A 186 -13.81 -2.99 -14.20
C GLY A 186 -13.68 -1.56 -14.77
N LYS A 187 -13.11 -0.62 -14.03
CA LYS A 187 -12.95 0.78 -14.44
C LYS A 187 -11.47 1.14 -14.62
N PRO A 188 -11.10 1.98 -15.61
CA PRO A 188 -9.73 2.46 -15.75
C PRO A 188 -9.28 3.18 -14.48
N LEU A 189 -8.13 2.77 -13.94
CA LEU A 189 -7.52 3.42 -12.80
C LEU A 189 -6.99 4.80 -13.19
N ARG A 190 -7.41 5.82 -12.47
CA ARG A 190 -6.83 7.15 -12.52
C ARG A 190 -5.75 7.27 -11.45
N ARG A 191 -4.54 7.70 -11.86
CA ARG A 191 -3.46 7.99 -10.90
C ARG A 191 -3.56 9.46 -10.48
N PRO A 192 -3.43 9.78 -9.20
CA PRO A 192 -3.31 11.17 -8.80
C PRO A 192 -1.99 11.78 -9.34
N PRO A 193 -1.91 13.07 -9.64
CA PRO A 193 -0.70 13.69 -10.18
C PRO A 193 0.55 13.51 -9.30
N TRP A 194 0.39 13.53 -7.98
CA TRP A 194 1.49 13.32 -7.02
C TRP A 194 2.13 11.92 -7.11
N TYR A 195 1.47 10.96 -7.75
CA TYR A 195 2.04 9.65 -8.02
C TYR A 195 3.35 9.71 -8.82
N PHE A 196 3.52 10.75 -9.62
CA PHE A 196 4.72 11.00 -10.41
C PHE A 196 5.76 11.88 -9.69
N ASP A 197 5.47 12.34 -8.49
CA ASP A 197 6.40 13.08 -7.65
C ASP A 197 7.17 12.11 -6.76
N VAL A 198 8.47 11.93 -7.02
CA VAL A 198 9.33 11.01 -6.26
C VAL A 198 9.48 11.44 -4.79
N ASN A 199 9.26 12.72 -4.47
CA ASN A 199 9.29 13.18 -3.07
C ASN A 199 8.04 12.74 -2.30
N VAL A 200 6.95 12.42 -3.01
CA VAL A 200 5.69 11.97 -2.44
C VAL A 200 5.56 10.46 -2.53
N GLN A 201 5.71 9.91 -3.74
CA GLN A 201 5.53 8.48 -4.01
C GLN A 201 6.72 7.63 -3.55
N GLY A 202 7.91 8.21 -3.55
CA GLY A 202 9.17 7.47 -3.49
C GLY A 202 9.62 7.02 -4.89
N GLU A 203 10.85 6.58 -5.00
CA GLU A 203 11.40 6.05 -6.25
C GLU A 203 10.86 4.64 -6.55
N GLY A 204 11.01 4.17 -7.80
CA GLY A 204 10.50 2.88 -8.25
C GLY A 204 10.98 1.68 -7.42
N ILE A 205 12.19 1.76 -6.84
CA ILE A 205 12.70 0.72 -5.94
C ILE A 205 11.88 0.65 -4.64
N VAL A 206 11.38 1.77 -4.16
CA VAL A 206 10.56 1.83 -2.94
C VAL A 206 9.11 1.44 -3.23
N ASP A 207 8.58 1.83 -4.38
CA ASP A 207 7.19 1.54 -4.74
C ASP A 207 6.98 0.10 -5.20
N VAL A 208 7.78 -0.40 -6.15
CA VAL A 208 7.54 -1.69 -6.80
C VAL A 208 8.41 -2.81 -6.23
N THR A 209 9.69 -2.54 -5.96
CA THR A 209 10.61 -3.59 -5.50
C THR A 209 10.26 -4.10 -4.10
N THR A 210 9.54 -3.32 -3.28
CA THR A 210 8.98 -3.79 -2.02
C THR A 210 8.15 -5.06 -2.18
N HIS A 211 7.34 -5.17 -3.23
CA HIS A 211 6.59 -6.40 -3.53
C HIS A 211 7.51 -7.58 -3.85
N LEU A 212 8.56 -7.36 -4.64
CA LEU A 212 9.47 -8.44 -5.04
C LEU A 212 10.27 -8.99 -3.86
N VAL A 213 10.75 -8.09 -2.99
CA VAL A 213 11.45 -8.45 -1.75
C VAL A 213 10.49 -9.19 -0.80
N ASP A 214 9.32 -8.63 -0.58
CA ASP A 214 8.32 -9.20 0.30
C ASP A 214 7.91 -10.61 -0.12
N MET A 215 7.55 -10.80 -1.39
CA MET A 215 7.18 -12.12 -1.91
C MET A 215 8.33 -13.13 -1.82
N THR A 216 9.58 -12.70 -1.99
CA THR A 216 10.73 -13.57 -1.83
C THR A 216 10.84 -14.06 -0.38
N HIS A 217 10.76 -13.16 0.59
CA HIS A 217 10.79 -13.54 2.01
C HIS A 217 9.60 -14.42 2.38
N TRP A 218 8.40 -14.05 1.98
CA TRP A 218 7.18 -14.77 2.31
C TRP A 218 7.10 -16.19 1.73
N MET A 219 7.69 -16.40 0.55
CA MET A 219 7.70 -17.73 -0.11
C MET A 219 8.83 -18.62 0.37
N LEU A 220 10.05 -18.09 0.50
CA LEU A 220 11.25 -18.88 0.71
C LEU A 220 11.66 -18.98 2.17
N PHE A 221 11.25 -18.04 3.01
CA PHE A 221 11.60 -18.00 4.44
C PHE A 221 10.34 -17.96 5.32
N PRO A 222 9.38 -18.89 5.13
CA PRO A 222 8.12 -18.87 5.87
C PRO A 222 8.37 -19.04 7.37
N GLY A 223 7.82 -18.10 8.18
CA GLY A 223 7.95 -18.14 9.64
C GLY A 223 9.33 -17.80 10.19
N GLN A 224 10.28 -17.46 9.33
CA GLN A 224 11.62 -17.04 9.76
C GLN A 224 11.67 -15.52 9.95
N LYS A 225 12.31 -15.09 11.04
CA LYS A 225 12.66 -13.69 11.21
C LYS A 225 13.89 -13.39 10.36
N VAL A 226 13.77 -12.44 9.46
CA VAL A 226 14.89 -11.95 8.64
C VAL A 226 15.48 -10.73 9.34
N ASP A 227 16.76 -10.78 9.64
CA ASP A 227 17.53 -9.67 10.22
C ASP A 227 18.23 -8.91 9.11
N PHE A 228 17.96 -7.60 9.02
CA PHE A 228 18.50 -6.77 7.92
C PHE A 228 20.03 -6.74 7.92
N ASP A 229 20.64 -6.64 9.09
CA ASP A 229 22.09 -6.47 9.19
C ASP A 229 22.86 -7.80 9.00
N GLN A 230 22.22 -8.93 9.29
CA GLN A 230 22.84 -10.25 9.26
C GLN A 230 22.48 -11.06 8.00
N ASP A 231 21.24 -10.98 7.55
CA ASP A 231 20.70 -11.86 6.51
C ASP A 231 20.62 -11.19 5.14
N ILE A 232 20.71 -9.84 5.08
CA ILE A 232 20.55 -9.10 3.83
C ILE A 232 21.86 -8.39 3.45
N ARG A 233 22.33 -8.65 2.24
CA ARG A 233 23.45 -7.92 1.63
C ARG A 233 23.05 -7.38 0.27
N LEU A 234 23.01 -6.05 0.15
CA LEU A 234 22.83 -5.39 -1.13
C LEU A 234 24.14 -5.42 -1.94
N MET A 235 24.16 -6.17 -3.03
CA MET A 235 25.35 -6.34 -3.88
C MET A 235 25.49 -5.22 -4.92
N ALA A 236 24.37 -4.82 -5.52
CA ALA A 236 24.32 -3.73 -6.50
C ALA A 236 22.91 -3.17 -6.62
N ALA A 237 22.82 -1.90 -7.00
CA ALA A 237 21.57 -1.26 -7.37
C ALA A 237 21.82 -0.31 -8.55
N ARG A 238 20.83 -0.18 -9.44
CA ARG A 238 20.86 0.78 -10.56
C ARG A 238 19.51 1.45 -10.65
N ARG A 239 19.49 2.71 -11.03
CA ARG A 239 18.28 3.47 -11.34
C ARG A 239 18.48 4.26 -12.62
N TRP A 240 17.38 4.49 -13.32
CA TRP A 240 17.36 5.33 -14.53
C TRP A 240 16.03 6.07 -14.60
N ALA A 241 16.02 7.18 -15.32
CA ALA A 241 14.79 7.93 -15.57
C ALA A 241 14.02 7.31 -16.72
N THR A 242 12.69 7.26 -16.57
CA THR A 242 11.78 6.94 -17.67
C THR A 242 11.08 8.22 -18.09
N LEU A 243 11.21 8.58 -19.36
CA LEU A 243 10.52 9.76 -19.90
C LEU A 243 9.04 9.47 -20.09
N ILE A 244 8.21 10.32 -19.55
CA ILE A 244 6.75 10.26 -19.71
C ILE A 244 6.31 11.54 -20.42
N PRO A 245 5.91 11.44 -21.71
CA PRO A 245 5.37 12.59 -22.45
C PRO A 245 4.12 13.14 -21.78
N GLN A 246 3.90 14.45 -21.90
CA GLN A 246 2.74 15.14 -21.32
C GLN A 246 1.41 14.49 -21.72
N ALA A 247 1.24 14.13 -22.98
CA ALA A 247 0.04 13.42 -23.43
C ALA A 247 -0.22 12.11 -22.70
N LYS A 248 0.84 11.35 -22.38
CA LYS A 248 0.74 10.11 -21.60
C LYS A 248 0.41 10.42 -20.15
N PHE A 249 1.06 11.43 -19.55
CA PHE A 249 0.76 11.90 -18.20
C PHE A 249 -0.71 12.30 -18.08
N SER A 250 -1.20 13.15 -19.01
CA SER A 250 -2.59 13.61 -19.03
C SER A 250 -3.59 12.44 -19.19
N ASN A 251 -3.25 11.44 -20.02
CA ASN A 251 -4.09 10.25 -20.17
C ASN A 251 -4.19 9.44 -18.87
N ILE A 252 -3.10 9.32 -18.11
CA ILE A 252 -3.05 8.54 -16.86
C ILE A 252 -3.74 9.28 -15.71
N THR A 253 -3.48 10.59 -15.58
CA THR A 253 -3.92 11.39 -14.43
C THR A 253 -5.24 12.13 -14.65
N ARG A 254 -5.60 12.35 -15.91
CA ARG A 254 -6.69 13.27 -16.35
C ARG A 254 -6.40 14.74 -16.06
N HIS A 255 -5.15 15.07 -15.75
CA HIS A 255 -4.69 16.46 -15.64
C HIS A 255 -4.05 16.91 -16.96
N PRO A 256 -4.33 18.15 -17.42
CA PRO A 256 -3.82 18.64 -18.70
C PRO A 256 -2.31 18.88 -18.66
N ASP A 257 -1.77 19.30 -17.51
CA ASP A 257 -0.39 19.70 -17.33
C ASP A 257 0.28 18.99 -16.15
N PHE A 258 1.62 18.98 -16.16
CA PHE A 258 2.39 18.58 -15.01
C PHE A 258 2.21 19.57 -13.86
N PRO A 259 1.91 19.13 -12.63
CA PRO A 259 1.84 20.02 -11.48
C PRO A 259 3.20 20.63 -11.17
N GLU A 260 3.20 21.81 -10.54
CA GLU A 260 4.41 22.54 -10.20
C GLU A 260 5.40 21.71 -9.39
N SER A 261 4.89 20.85 -8.47
CA SER A 261 5.69 19.98 -7.64
C SER A 261 6.56 18.98 -8.41
N VAL A 262 6.19 18.61 -9.64
CA VAL A 262 6.98 17.70 -10.49
C VAL A 262 7.75 18.41 -11.59
N ARG A 263 7.56 19.72 -11.80
CA ARG A 263 8.23 20.46 -12.87
C ARG A 263 9.76 20.44 -12.76
N SER A 264 10.29 20.48 -11.56
CA SER A 264 11.74 20.35 -11.32
C SER A 264 12.32 18.98 -11.72
N GLN A 265 11.46 18.00 -11.90
CA GLN A 265 11.80 16.63 -12.33
C GLN A 265 11.57 16.43 -13.83
N VAL A 266 10.96 17.40 -14.49
CA VAL A 266 10.77 17.41 -15.96
C VAL A 266 12.12 17.75 -16.60
N ARG A 267 12.63 16.87 -17.45
CA ARG A 267 13.81 17.12 -18.28
C ARG A 267 13.34 17.50 -19.68
N ASN A 268 13.83 18.61 -20.18
CA ASN A 268 13.64 19.04 -21.56
C ASN A 268 14.50 18.22 -22.50
#